data_d5fad70ec2ac04d29178b4b3dfd1e3aa
#
_entry.id   d5fad70ec2ac04d29178b4b3dfd1e3aa
#
_cell.length_a   1.000
_cell.length_b   1.000
_cell.length_c   1.000
_cell.angle_alpha   90.00
_cell.angle_beta   90.00
_cell.angle_gamma   90.00
#
_symmetry.space_group_name_H-M   'P 1'
#
loop_
_entity.id
_entity.type
_entity.pdbx_description
1 polymer ?
#
loop_
_entity_poly.entity_id
_entity_poly.type
_entity_poly.pdbx_seq_one_letter_code
_entity_poly.pdbx_strand_id
1 'polypeptide(L)'
;MTAAVLAFACVFSMVHIGIGKFGQWYTDSDLVEQDNNALLLKEDLPEGDYRVDTYKIHDNIGMWLDKSCLQYFGSTAAPSILSFYPALGVKRDVRSEPELSNYALRGLLSVEYLITTPEQQADFESQADDGWAYYDELDGFVLYKNKNYVPMGFTYDYYVTEETYGQVNKNSRANLLMRAMVLSDEDAAAYGQYLTELPEEKQSELTYEAYVQDCNERRAQACSMFQMNNAGFHAEITLENANLVFFSVPYDDGFTAYVNGEQTDIVRVDDGMMAVLCPAGTSSIDFVYQADGLALSRTVTLAALPVWLVYTAYFVWRKRKKSKV
;
A
#
# COMPACT_ATOMS: atom_id res chain seq x y z
N MET A 1 28.14 -39.27 4.86
CA MET A 1 27.00 -38.99 3.97
C MET A 1 26.61 -37.49 4.01
N THR A 2 26.35 -36.89 5.17
CA THR A 2 25.93 -35.48 5.29
C THR A 2 26.93 -34.46 4.70
N ALA A 3 28.26 -34.62 4.96
CA ALA A 3 29.29 -33.74 4.41
C ALA A 3 29.38 -33.82 2.87
N ALA A 4 29.18 -34.99 2.29
CA ALA A 4 29.17 -35.15 0.82
C ALA A 4 27.94 -34.49 0.18
N VAL A 5 26.76 -34.55 0.83
CA VAL A 5 25.55 -33.88 0.37
C VAL A 5 25.70 -32.36 0.45
N LEU A 6 26.26 -31.86 1.54
CA LEU A 6 26.54 -30.42 1.69
C LEU A 6 27.55 -29.92 0.65
N ALA A 7 28.65 -30.66 0.44
CA ALA A 7 29.63 -30.31 -0.58
C ALA A 7 29.02 -30.31 -1.98
N PHE A 8 28.20 -31.32 -2.30
CA PHE A 8 27.48 -31.38 -3.58
C PHE A 8 26.53 -30.17 -3.73
N ALA A 9 25.73 -29.85 -2.70
CA ALA A 9 24.80 -28.72 -2.75
C ALA A 9 25.54 -27.38 -2.95
N CYS A 10 26.68 -27.18 -2.26
CA CYS A 10 27.51 -25.98 -2.44
C CYS A 10 28.08 -25.90 -3.87
N VAL A 11 28.68 -26.98 -4.37
CA VAL A 11 29.25 -27.02 -5.73
C VAL A 11 28.14 -26.83 -6.77
N PHE A 12 27.00 -27.52 -6.62
CA PHE A 12 25.85 -27.36 -7.52
C PHE A 12 25.35 -25.91 -7.54
N SER A 13 25.19 -25.30 -6.36
CA SER A 13 24.73 -23.89 -6.28
C SER A 13 25.73 -22.94 -6.93
N MET A 14 27.05 -23.13 -6.69
CA MET A 14 28.09 -22.29 -7.32
C MET A 14 28.11 -22.44 -8.84
N VAL A 15 27.99 -23.67 -9.34
CA VAL A 15 27.95 -23.94 -10.78
C VAL A 15 26.67 -23.38 -11.40
N HIS A 16 25.51 -23.56 -10.74
CA HIS A 16 24.23 -23.04 -11.22
C HIS A 16 24.23 -21.52 -11.27
N ILE A 17 24.69 -20.86 -10.22
CA ILE A 17 24.82 -19.39 -10.18
C ILE A 17 25.84 -18.91 -11.23
N GLY A 18 26.98 -19.59 -11.36
CA GLY A 18 27.99 -19.29 -12.36
C GLY A 18 27.45 -19.40 -13.79
N ILE A 19 26.80 -20.51 -14.13
CA ILE A 19 26.17 -20.70 -15.45
C ILE A 19 25.07 -19.66 -15.67
N GLY A 20 24.24 -19.37 -14.68
CA GLY A 20 23.18 -18.37 -14.75
C GLY A 20 23.76 -16.97 -15.04
N LYS A 21 24.81 -16.56 -14.34
CA LYS A 21 25.49 -15.26 -14.56
C LYS A 21 26.21 -15.20 -15.92
N PHE A 22 26.97 -16.22 -16.28
CA PHE A 22 27.71 -16.23 -17.57
C PHE A 22 26.80 -16.49 -18.77
N GLY A 23 25.67 -17.19 -18.56
CA GLY A 23 24.69 -17.45 -19.60
C GLY A 23 23.69 -16.31 -19.84
N GLN A 24 23.75 -15.22 -19.13
CA GLN A 24 22.79 -14.09 -19.16
C GLN A 24 21.31 -14.50 -19.02
N TRP A 25 21.04 -15.64 -18.38
CA TRP A 25 19.68 -16.15 -18.25
C TRP A 25 18.81 -15.36 -17.26
N TYR A 26 19.41 -14.47 -16.46
CA TYR A 26 18.74 -13.74 -15.37
C TYR A 26 19.05 -12.22 -15.35
N THR A 27 19.78 -11.70 -16.30
CA THR A 27 20.07 -10.28 -16.39
C THR A 27 19.56 -9.73 -17.69
N ASP A 28 18.39 -9.15 -17.66
CA ASP A 28 18.04 -8.07 -18.55
C ASP A 28 18.89 -6.87 -18.12
N SER A 29 19.80 -6.39 -18.99
CA SER A 29 20.71 -5.29 -18.68
C SER A 29 19.91 -4.03 -18.32
N ASP A 30 18.78 -3.83 -18.98
CA ASP A 30 17.94 -2.65 -18.85
C ASP A 30 17.21 -2.65 -17.51
N LEU A 31 16.79 -3.83 -17.01
CA LEU A 31 16.22 -3.96 -15.66
C LEU A 31 17.24 -3.63 -14.56
N VAL A 32 18.46 -4.12 -14.69
CA VAL A 32 19.54 -3.82 -13.72
C VAL A 32 19.92 -2.35 -13.72
N GLU A 33 19.92 -1.72 -14.89
CA GLU A 33 20.15 -0.29 -15.02
C GLU A 33 19.02 0.51 -14.36
N GLN A 34 17.76 0.17 -14.63
CA GLN A 34 16.62 0.81 -13.98
C GLN A 34 16.63 0.63 -12.45
N ASP A 35 16.98 -0.55 -11.93
CA ASP A 35 17.13 -0.77 -10.49
C ASP A 35 18.22 0.12 -9.86
N ASN A 36 19.37 0.24 -10.51
CA ASN A 36 20.46 1.10 -10.05
C ASN A 36 20.06 2.59 -10.11
N ASN A 37 19.41 3.01 -11.18
CA ASN A 37 18.90 4.37 -11.33
C ASN A 37 17.83 4.69 -10.29
N ALA A 38 16.95 3.74 -9.95
CA ALA A 38 15.96 3.90 -8.89
C ALA A 38 16.60 4.08 -7.51
N LEU A 39 17.73 3.42 -7.23
CA LEU A 39 18.49 3.64 -5.99
C LEU A 39 19.10 5.05 -5.90
N LEU A 40 19.46 5.66 -7.03
CA LEU A 40 19.93 7.04 -7.10
C LEU A 40 18.74 7.99 -6.94
N LEU A 41 17.68 7.79 -7.72
CA LEU A 41 16.45 8.58 -7.68
C LEU A 41 15.83 8.63 -6.27
N LYS A 42 15.95 7.55 -5.49
CA LYS A 42 15.48 7.53 -4.09
C LYS A 42 16.03 8.69 -3.27
N GLU A 43 17.29 9.05 -3.44
CA GLU A 43 17.97 10.12 -2.68
C GLU A 43 17.56 11.53 -3.16
N ASP A 44 17.06 11.63 -4.41
CA ASP A 44 16.68 12.89 -5.05
C ASP A 44 15.15 13.14 -5.05
N LEU A 45 14.35 12.11 -4.70
CA LEU A 45 12.92 12.27 -4.53
C LEU A 45 12.59 13.20 -3.36
N PRO A 46 11.57 14.07 -3.49
CA PRO A 46 11.12 14.89 -2.37
C PRO A 46 10.78 14.06 -1.13
N GLU A 47 11.13 14.58 0.05
CA GLU A 47 10.76 13.98 1.32
C GLU A 47 9.22 13.95 1.50
N GLY A 48 8.71 12.94 2.19
CA GLY A 48 7.30 12.80 2.54
C GLY A 48 6.76 11.38 2.39
N ASP A 49 5.65 11.14 3.06
CA ASP A 49 4.90 9.88 3.00
C ASP A 49 3.79 9.96 1.94
N TYR A 50 4.17 9.75 0.71
CA TYR A 50 3.28 9.67 -0.45
C TYR A 50 3.52 8.38 -1.22
N ARG A 51 2.59 8.03 -2.10
CA ARG A 51 2.76 6.93 -3.06
C ARG A 51 3.25 7.45 -4.40
N VAL A 52 3.92 6.57 -5.11
CA VAL A 52 4.26 6.77 -6.52
C VAL A 52 3.40 5.84 -7.40
N ASP A 53 3.23 6.23 -8.64
CA ASP A 53 2.78 5.33 -9.70
C ASP A 53 3.86 5.22 -10.78
N THR A 54 3.78 4.22 -11.62
CA THR A 54 4.76 4.00 -12.69
C THR A 54 4.06 3.79 -14.02
N TYR A 55 4.71 4.16 -15.10
CA TYR A 55 4.19 3.94 -16.44
C TYR A 55 5.19 3.21 -17.30
N LYS A 56 4.85 1.96 -17.66
CA LYS A 56 5.66 1.06 -18.51
C LYS A 56 7.11 0.88 -18.03
N ILE A 57 7.29 0.84 -16.72
CA ILE A 57 8.53 0.43 -16.07
C ILE A 57 8.31 -0.98 -15.51
N HIS A 58 9.38 -1.71 -15.22
CA HIS A 58 9.26 -3.05 -14.66
C HIS A 58 8.60 -3.05 -13.26
N ASP A 59 7.99 -4.20 -12.92
CA ASP A 59 7.26 -4.37 -11.66
C ASP A 59 8.18 -4.15 -10.42
N ASN A 60 7.58 -3.61 -9.37
CA ASN A 60 8.20 -3.45 -8.04
C ASN A 60 9.35 -2.44 -7.96
N ILE A 61 9.52 -1.56 -8.94
CA ILE A 61 10.54 -0.50 -8.86
C ILE A 61 10.37 0.37 -7.61
N GLY A 62 9.13 0.52 -7.11
CA GLY A 62 8.84 1.21 -5.86
C GLY A 62 9.61 0.68 -4.64
N MET A 63 10.00 -0.61 -4.64
CA MET A 63 10.83 -1.20 -3.58
C MET A 63 12.25 -0.61 -3.56
N TRP A 64 12.80 -0.28 -4.71
CA TRP A 64 14.10 0.37 -4.83
C TRP A 64 14.04 1.86 -4.47
N LEU A 65 12.90 2.49 -4.74
CA LEU A 65 12.60 3.88 -4.38
C LEU A 65 12.25 4.07 -2.89
N ASP A 66 12.04 2.98 -2.15
CA ASP A 66 11.52 3.02 -0.77
C ASP A 66 10.17 3.77 -0.68
N LYS A 67 9.34 3.62 -1.70
CA LYS A 67 8.03 4.24 -1.82
C LYS A 67 6.96 3.19 -2.09
N SER A 68 5.80 3.35 -1.47
CA SER A 68 4.62 2.56 -1.83
C SER A 68 4.20 2.90 -3.26
N CYS A 69 3.90 1.88 -4.06
CA CYS A 69 3.54 2.03 -5.48
C CYS A 69 2.17 1.39 -5.76
N LEU A 70 1.40 1.98 -6.69
CA LEU A 70 0.14 1.40 -7.15
C LEU A 70 0.37 0.12 -7.96
N GLN A 71 1.39 0.12 -8.79
CA GLN A 71 1.78 -1.06 -9.55
C GLN A 71 2.63 -1.97 -8.67
N TYR A 72 2.16 -3.18 -8.49
CA TYR A 72 2.80 -4.14 -7.60
C TYR A 72 2.65 -5.57 -8.13
N PHE A 73 3.75 -6.30 -8.16
CA PHE A 73 3.79 -7.73 -8.43
C PHE A 73 4.17 -8.49 -7.15
N GLY A 74 3.27 -9.33 -6.69
CA GLY A 74 3.51 -10.17 -5.51
C GLY A 74 2.32 -11.07 -5.24
N SER A 75 2.61 -12.35 -4.97
CA SER A 75 1.60 -13.36 -4.69
C SER A 75 0.98 -13.24 -3.29
N THR A 76 1.60 -12.47 -2.40
CA THR A 76 1.08 -12.21 -1.06
C THR A 76 0.55 -10.77 -1.02
N ALA A 77 -0.73 -10.62 -0.73
CA ALA A 77 -1.40 -9.33 -0.58
C ALA A 77 -2.41 -9.41 0.57
N ALA A 78 -2.69 -8.27 1.20
CA ALA A 78 -3.77 -8.18 2.18
C ALA A 78 -5.11 -8.59 1.53
N PRO A 79 -5.98 -9.35 2.23
CA PRO A 79 -7.28 -9.75 1.70
C PRO A 79 -8.11 -8.55 1.20
N SER A 80 -8.01 -7.42 1.87
CA SER A 80 -8.68 -6.17 1.50
C SER A 80 -8.29 -5.65 0.11
N ILE A 81 -7.03 -5.81 -0.31
CA ILE A 81 -6.59 -5.45 -1.65
C ILE A 81 -7.19 -6.38 -2.72
N LEU A 82 -7.42 -7.65 -2.38
CA LEU A 82 -8.05 -8.61 -3.29
C LEU A 82 -9.55 -8.34 -3.48
N SER A 83 -10.20 -7.58 -2.61
CA SER A 83 -11.56 -7.07 -2.79
C SER A 83 -11.59 -5.69 -3.44
N PHE A 84 -10.79 -4.76 -2.97
CA PHE A 84 -10.76 -3.36 -3.37
C PHE A 84 -10.53 -3.16 -4.89
N TYR A 85 -9.43 -3.65 -5.44
CA TYR A 85 -9.13 -3.43 -6.87
C TYR A 85 -10.18 -4.03 -7.82
N PRO A 86 -10.67 -5.28 -7.65
CA PRO A 86 -11.72 -5.81 -8.51
C PRO A 86 -13.07 -5.10 -8.36
N ALA A 87 -13.37 -4.51 -7.22
CA ALA A 87 -14.55 -3.69 -7.03
C ALA A 87 -14.50 -2.42 -7.90
N LEU A 88 -13.32 -1.90 -8.16
CA LEU A 88 -13.05 -0.72 -8.99
C LEU A 88 -12.72 -1.06 -10.46
N GLY A 89 -12.97 -2.31 -10.88
CA GLY A 89 -12.69 -2.74 -12.26
C GLY A 89 -11.20 -2.99 -12.57
N VAL A 90 -10.33 -2.88 -11.58
CA VAL A 90 -8.89 -3.17 -11.74
C VAL A 90 -8.64 -4.65 -11.47
N LYS A 91 -7.98 -5.32 -12.40
CA LYS A 91 -7.58 -6.71 -12.20
C LYS A 91 -6.50 -6.79 -11.10
N ARG A 92 -6.73 -7.64 -10.10
CA ARG A 92 -5.74 -8.00 -9.08
C ARG A 92 -5.69 -9.52 -8.94
N ASP A 93 -4.61 -10.09 -9.46
CA ASP A 93 -4.22 -11.48 -9.18
C ASP A 93 -2.87 -11.49 -8.46
N VAL A 94 -1.77 -11.84 -9.12
CA VAL A 94 -0.41 -11.70 -8.59
C VAL A 94 0.17 -10.30 -8.85
N ARG A 95 -0.55 -9.46 -9.61
CA ARG A 95 -0.12 -8.14 -10.06
C ARG A 95 -1.30 -7.17 -10.06
N SER A 96 -1.04 -5.92 -9.76
CA SER A 96 -1.97 -4.79 -9.97
C SER A 96 -1.32 -3.77 -10.90
N GLU A 97 -2.07 -3.30 -11.89
CA GLU A 97 -1.63 -2.30 -12.86
C GLU A 97 -2.86 -1.49 -13.30
N PRO A 98 -3.27 -0.48 -12.49
CA PRO A 98 -4.40 0.37 -12.83
C PRO A 98 -4.12 1.17 -14.09
N GLU A 99 -5.04 1.13 -15.05
CA GLU A 99 -4.95 1.94 -16.27
C GLU A 99 -4.95 3.45 -15.94
N LEU A 100 -4.36 4.28 -16.81
CA LEU A 100 -4.38 5.74 -16.64
C LEU A 100 -5.80 6.30 -16.62
N SER A 101 -6.72 5.68 -17.36
CA SER A 101 -8.15 6.02 -17.37
C SER A 101 -8.82 5.94 -15.99
N ASN A 102 -8.28 5.16 -15.06
CA ASN A 102 -8.71 5.11 -13.66
C ASN A 102 -8.06 6.25 -12.84
N TYR A 103 -8.09 7.46 -13.35
CA TYR A 103 -7.40 8.65 -12.79
C TYR A 103 -7.75 8.88 -11.31
N ALA A 104 -8.99 8.68 -10.92
CA ALA A 104 -9.45 8.94 -9.55
C ALA A 104 -8.75 8.07 -8.49
N LEU A 105 -8.25 6.89 -8.86
CA LEU A 105 -7.43 6.06 -7.97
C LEU A 105 -6.17 6.78 -7.49
N ARG A 106 -5.57 7.64 -8.31
CA ARG A 106 -4.34 8.33 -7.95
C ARG A 106 -4.58 9.37 -6.84
N GLY A 107 -5.70 10.10 -6.89
CA GLY A 107 -6.10 10.98 -5.79
C GLY A 107 -6.46 10.19 -4.53
N LEU A 108 -7.33 9.18 -4.65
CA LEU A 108 -7.81 8.35 -3.54
C LEU A 108 -6.66 7.64 -2.80
N LEU A 109 -5.68 7.15 -3.54
CA LEU A 109 -4.55 6.40 -2.99
C LEU A 109 -3.32 7.28 -2.72
N SER A 110 -3.46 8.59 -2.68
CA SER A 110 -2.39 9.53 -2.32
C SER A 110 -1.12 9.39 -3.16
N VAL A 111 -1.29 9.26 -4.49
CA VAL A 111 -0.18 9.25 -5.45
C VAL A 111 0.24 10.69 -5.75
N GLU A 112 1.46 11.05 -5.40
CA GLU A 112 2.00 12.38 -5.66
C GLU A 112 2.81 12.45 -6.95
N TYR A 113 3.59 11.38 -7.26
CA TYR A 113 4.41 11.35 -8.45
C TYR A 113 4.13 10.11 -9.30
N LEU A 114 4.20 10.29 -10.62
CA LEU A 114 4.27 9.21 -11.59
C LEU A 114 5.66 9.23 -12.24
N ILE A 115 6.24 8.06 -12.38
CA ILE A 115 7.59 7.84 -12.88
C ILE A 115 7.51 7.03 -14.17
N THR A 116 8.22 7.47 -15.20
CA THR A 116 8.37 6.76 -16.47
C THR A 116 9.80 6.88 -16.97
N THR A 117 10.12 6.25 -18.12
CA THR A 117 11.43 6.43 -18.78
C THR A 117 11.32 7.46 -19.91
N PRO A 118 12.44 8.07 -20.32
CA PRO A 118 12.45 9.01 -21.46
C PRO A 118 11.87 8.40 -22.75
N GLU A 119 12.08 7.09 -22.99
CA GLU A 119 11.55 6.38 -24.14
C GLU A 119 10.02 6.25 -24.13
N GLN A 120 9.40 6.25 -22.94
CA GLN A 120 7.97 6.11 -22.75
C GLN A 120 7.26 7.46 -22.53
N GLN A 121 8.02 8.54 -22.42
CA GLN A 121 7.49 9.88 -22.13
C GLN A 121 6.40 10.30 -23.11
N ALA A 122 6.70 10.28 -24.40
CA ALA A 122 5.75 10.72 -25.43
C ALA A 122 4.48 9.86 -25.48
N ASP A 123 4.61 8.57 -25.21
CA ASP A 123 3.47 7.66 -25.15
C ASP A 123 2.61 7.94 -23.89
N PHE A 124 3.23 8.18 -22.74
CA PHE A 124 2.52 8.61 -21.54
C PHE A 124 1.76 9.92 -21.75
N GLU A 125 2.44 10.97 -22.27
CA GLU A 125 1.82 12.28 -22.50
C GLU A 125 0.64 12.24 -23.48
N SER A 126 0.64 11.27 -24.41
CA SER A 126 -0.47 11.06 -25.35
C SER A 126 -1.72 10.44 -24.73
N GLN A 127 -1.59 9.81 -23.56
CA GLN A 127 -2.66 9.06 -22.89
C GLN A 127 -3.04 9.66 -21.52
N ALA A 128 -2.16 10.48 -20.94
CA ALA A 128 -2.36 11.11 -19.66
C ALA A 128 -3.48 12.16 -19.72
N ASP A 129 -4.24 12.28 -18.65
CA ASP A 129 -5.18 13.38 -18.44
C ASP A 129 -4.45 14.68 -18.03
N ASP A 130 -5.20 15.78 -17.93
CA ASP A 130 -4.69 17.10 -17.54
C ASP A 130 -4.24 17.17 -16.06
N GLY A 131 -4.39 16.11 -15.30
CA GLY A 131 -4.01 16.01 -13.88
C GLY A 131 -2.51 15.91 -13.65
N TRP A 132 -1.70 15.69 -14.68
CA TRP A 132 -0.27 15.55 -14.57
C TRP A 132 0.48 16.82 -15.03
N ALA A 133 1.57 17.12 -14.34
CA ALA A 133 2.50 18.16 -14.73
C ALA A 133 3.92 17.61 -14.75
N TYR A 134 4.66 17.86 -15.82
CA TYR A 134 6.08 17.54 -15.85
C TYR A 134 6.77 18.15 -14.61
N TYR A 135 7.54 17.35 -13.91
CA TYR A 135 8.23 17.77 -12.70
C TYR A 135 9.74 17.90 -12.96
N ASP A 136 10.40 16.83 -13.32
CA ASP A 136 11.84 16.80 -13.58
C ASP A 136 12.25 15.54 -14.36
N GLU A 137 13.51 15.51 -14.80
CA GLU A 137 14.20 14.33 -15.32
C GLU A 137 15.41 14.05 -14.44
N LEU A 138 15.37 12.96 -13.67
CA LEU A 138 16.36 12.59 -12.68
C LEU A 138 16.76 11.13 -12.85
N ASP A 139 18.05 10.85 -12.83
CA ASP A 139 18.63 9.49 -12.81
C ASP A 139 18.07 8.54 -13.87
N GLY A 140 17.82 9.05 -15.08
CA GLY A 140 17.29 8.28 -16.20
C GLY A 140 15.79 8.03 -16.15
N PHE A 141 15.06 8.72 -15.27
CA PHE A 141 13.60 8.71 -15.20
C PHE A 141 13.02 10.09 -15.43
N VAL A 142 11.81 10.11 -15.99
CA VAL A 142 10.97 11.31 -16.13
C VAL A 142 9.88 11.26 -15.09
N LEU A 143 9.76 12.33 -14.31
CA LEU A 143 8.82 12.46 -13.21
C LEU A 143 7.69 13.43 -13.58
N TYR A 144 6.46 13.04 -13.23
CA TYR A 144 5.28 13.89 -13.33
C TYR A 144 4.64 14.05 -11.95
N LYS A 145 4.28 15.29 -11.62
CA LYS A 145 3.57 15.59 -10.38
C LYS A 145 2.07 15.55 -10.60
N ASN A 146 1.34 14.89 -9.71
CA ASN A 146 -0.12 14.85 -9.72
C ASN A 146 -0.70 16.15 -9.17
N LYS A 147 -1.39 16.93 -10.00
CA LYS A 147 -2.11 18.17 -9.60
C LYS A 147 -3.28 17.88 -8.66
N ASN A 148 -3.82 16.66 -8.77
CA ASN A 148 -4.96 16.17 -7.98
C ASN A 148 -4.54 15.32 -6.79
N TYR A 149 -3.28 15.42 -6.36
CA TYR A 149 -2.76 14.75 -5.18
C TYR A 149 -3.56 15.14 -3.93
N VAL A 150 -3.96 14.15 -3.16
CA VAL A 150 -4.57 14.29 -1.83
C VAL A 150 -3.66 13.63 -0.81
N PRO A 151 -3.23 14.32 0.25
CA PRO A 151 -2.42 13.71 1.31
C PRO A 151 -3.13 12.54 1.98
N MET A 152 -2.36 11.62 2.56
CA MET A 152 -2.89 10.48 3.31
C MET A 152 -3.62 10.95 4.57
N GLY A 153 -4.80 10.37 4.82
CA GLY A 153 -5.66 10.72 5.93
C GLY A 153 -6.50 11.97 5.64
N PHE A 154 -7.80 11.81 5.41
CA PHE A 154 -8.73 12.91 5.18
C PHE A 154 -10.15 12.54 5.61
N THR A 155 -11.05 13.53 5.67
CA THR A 155 -12.44 13.30 6.01
C THR A 155 -13.35 13.46 4.81
N TYR A 156 -14.57 12.94 4.95
CA TYR A 156 -15.66 13.12 4.00
C TYR A 156 -16.79 13.92 4.61
N ASP A 157 -17.59 14.58 3.76
CA ASP A 157 -18.85 15.20 4.15
C ASP A 157 -20.03 14.25 3.90
N TYR A 158 -19.81 13.28 3.00
CA TYR A 158 -20.86 12.37 2.52
C TYR A 158 -20.50 10.91 2.73
N TYR A 159 -21.55 10.09 2.90
CA TYR A 159 -21.46 8.64 2.79
C TYR A 159 -22.51 8.10 1.78
N VAL A 160 -22.27 6.91 1.30
CA VAL A 160 -23.24 6.07 0.55
C VAL A 160 -23.29 4.69 1.19
N THR A 161 -24.42 4.00 1.02
CA THR A 161 -24.55 2.60 1.42
C THR A 161 -23.85 1.67 0.43
N GLU A 162 -23.52 0.46 0.86
CA GLU A 162 -23.00 -0.59 -0.05
C GLU A 162 -23.99 -0.89 -1.19
N GLU A 163 -25.30 -0.79 -0.96
CA GLU A 163 -26.33 -0.97 -2.00
C GLU A 163 -26.20 0.09 -3.10
N THR A 164 -26.17 1.37 -2.73
CA THR A 164 -25.99 2.50 -3.65
C THR A 164 -24.67 2.38 -4.43
N TYR A 165 -23.58 2.11 -3.73
CA TYR A 165 -22.28 1.89 -4.33
C TYR A 165 -22.28 0.71 -5.33
N GLY A 166 -22.98 -0.38 -5.00
CA GLY A 166 -23.12 -1.56 -5.84
C GLY A 166 -23.79 -1.29 -7.20
N GLN A 167 -24.64 -0.26 -7.28
CA GLN A 167 -25.35 0.14 -8.51
C GLN A 167 -24.45 0.96 -9.46
N VAL A 168 -23.36 1.56 -8.96
CA VAL A 168 -22.44 2.36 -9.77
C VAL A 168 -21.55 1.46 -10.62
N ASN A 169 -21.33 1.85 -11.88
CA ASN A 169 -20.40 1.15 -12.77
C ASN A 169 -19.00 1.08 -12.14
N LYS A 170 -18.38 -0.08 -12.17
CA LYS A 170 -17.06 -0.33 -11.54
C LYS A 170 -15.99 0.68 -11.94
N ASN A 171 -15.96 1.08 -13.21
CA ASN A 171 -14.96 2.03 -13.72
C ASN A 171 -15.17 3.47 -13.20
N SER A 172 -16.36 3.78 -12.68
CA SER A 172 -16.69 5.10 -12.11
C SER A 172 -16.69 5.10 -10.58
N ARG A 173 -16.53 3.93 -9.95
CA ARG A 173 -16.57 3.82 -8.49
C ARG A 173 -15.43 4.57 -7.80
N ALA A 174 -14.24 4.63 -8.41
CA ALA A 174 -13.14 5.42 -7.85
C ALA A 174 -13.47 6.92 -7.75
N ASN A 175 -14.25 7.46 -8.71
CA ASN A 175 -14.75 8.84 -8.64
C ASN A 175 -15.75 9.00 -7.48
N LEU A 176 -16.64 8.02 -7.27
CA LEU A 176 -17.57 8.06 -6.14
C LEU A 176 -16.83 7.99 -4.80
N LEU A 177 -15.79 7.13 -4.69
CA LEU A 177 -14.97 7.00 -3.48
C LEU A 177 -14.16 8.28 -3.16
N MET A 178 -13.90 9.16 -4.12
CA MET A 178 -13.33 10.48 -3.81
C MET A 178 -14.38 11.44 -3.21
N ARG A 179 -15.66 11.21 -3.46
CA ARG A 179 -16.77 12.07 -3.05
C ARG A 179 -17.39 11.65 -1.73
N ALA A 180 -17.61 10.35 -1.54
CA ALA A 180 -18.32 9.80 -0.41
C ALA A 180 -17.70 8.49 0.08
N MET A 181 -17.72 8.30 1.40
CA MET A 181 -17.31 7.07 2.05
C MET A 181 -18.39 5.99 1.89
N VAL A 182 -18.01 4.77 1.56
CA VAL A 182 -18.94 3.64 1.54
C VAL A 182 -19.02 3.02 2.94
N LEU A 183 -20.21 3.00 3.51
CA LEU A 183 -20.50 2.40 4.80
C LEU A 183 -21.42 1.18 4.64
N SER A 184 -21.17 0.15 5.46
CA SER A 184 -22.16 -0.91 5.66
C SER A 184 -23.43 -0.36 6.34
N ASP A 185 -24.54 -1.09 6.30
CA ASP A 185 -25.77 -0.67 6.99
C ASP A 185 -25.55 -0.50 8.52
N GLU A 186 -24.71 -1.35 9.12
CA GLU A 186 -24.34 -1.28 10.53
C GLU A 186 -23.52 -0.01 10.82
N ASP A 187 -22.52 0.28 9.99
CA ASP A 187 -21.66 1.45 10.14
C ASP A 187 -22.42 2.75 9.81
N ALA A 188 -23.33 2.73 8.84
CA ALA A 188 -24.21 3.87 8.54
C ALA A 188 -25.13 4.19 9.72
N ALA A 189 -25.66 3.18 10.41
CA ALA A 189 -26.46 3.36 11.64
C ALA A 189 -25.62 3.91 12.80
N ALA A 190 -24.36 3.51 12.94
CA ALA A 190 -23.47 3.94 14.02
C ALA A 190 -22.86 5.33 13.76
N TYR A 191 -22.38 5.57 12.54
CA TYR A 191 -21.55 6.73 12.19
C TYR A 191 -22.21 7.72 11.23
N GLY A 192 -23.34 7.39 10.59
CA GLY A 192 -24.05 8.28 9.65
C GLY A 192 -24.45 9.63 10.26
N GLN A 193 -24.52 9.76 11.59
CA GLN A 193 -24.76 11.03 12.27
C GLN A 193 -23.61 12.06 12.10
N TYR A 194 -22.41 11.62 11.76
CA TYR A 194 -21.22 12.45 11.52
C TYR A 194 -21.03 12.84 10.05
N LEU A 195 -21.79 12.22 9.17
CA LEU A 195 -21.74 12.39 7.72
C LEU A 195 -23.16 12.66 7.19
N THR A 196 -23.27 13.12 5.95
CA THR A 196 -24.57 13.28 5.27
C THR A 196 -24.69 12.21 4.19
N GLU A 197 -25.86 11.58 4.06
CA GLU A 197 -26.08 10.67 2.95
C GLU A 197 -26.01 11.43 1.60
N LEU A 198 -25.26 10.89 0.64
CA LEU A 198 -25.03 11.56 -0.64
C LEU A 198 -26.31 11.69 -1.44
N PRO A 199 -26.76 12.91 -1.81
CA PRO A 199 -27.96 13.12 -2.61
C PRO A 199 -27.87 12.42 -3.97
N GLU A 200 -28.98 11.87 -4.48
CA GLU A 200 -29.06 11.13 -5.75
C GLU A 200 -28.49 11.93 -6.94
N GLU A 201 -28.70 13.24 -6.96
CA GLU A 201 -28.19 14.12 -8.02
C GLU A 201 -26.66 14.09 -8.09
N LYS A 202 -25.99 14.06 -6.92
CA LYS A 202 -24.52 13.98 -6.83
C LYS A 202 -23.96 12.58 -7.08
N GLN A 203 -24.76 11.53 -6.93
CA GLN A 203 -24.32 10.15 -7.20
C GLN A 203 -24.05 9.89 -8.68
N SER A 204 -24.70 10.62 -9.59
CA SER A 204 -24.57 10.48 -11.04
C SER A 204 -23.54 11.42 -11.67
N GLU A 205 -23.10 12.48 -10.96
CA GLU A 205 -22.15 13.49 -11.46
C GLU A 205 -20.69 13.05 -11.24
N LEU A 206 -20.27 11.95 -11.88
CA LEU A 206 -18.94 11.35 -11.73
C LEU A 206 -18.04 11.75 -12.89
N THR A 207 -17.92 13.06 -13.15
CA THR A 207 -17.09 13.64 -14.22
C THR A 207 -15.66 13.92 -13.72
N TYR A 208 -14.73 14.21 -14.65
CA TYR A 208 -13.38 14.60 -14.29
C TYR A 208 -13.34 15.94 -13.52
N GLU A 209 -14.15 16.91 -13.92
CA GLU A 209 -14.25 18.21 -13.23
C GLU A 209 -14.74 18.04 -11.80
N ALA A 210 -15.74 17.19 -11.59
CA ALA A 210 -16.23 16.87 -10.26
C ALA A 210 -15.17 16.18 -9.41
N TYR A 211 -14.41 15.24 -9.99
CA TYR A 211 -13.27 14.61 -9.33
C TYR A 211 -12.21 15.63 -8.90
N VAL A 212 -11.86 16.59 -9.76
CA VAL A 212 -10.89 17.65 -9.40
C VAL A 212 -11.40 18.47 -8.21
N GLN A 213 -12.68 18.78 -8.18
CA GLN A 213 -13.31 19.46 -7.05
C GLN A 213 -13.25 18.60 -5.77
N ASP A 214 -13.65 17.33 -5.85
CA ASP A 214 -13.60 16.39 -4.74
C ASP A 214 -12.16 16.26 -4.17
N CYS A 215 -11.13 16.20 -5.02
CA CYS A 215 -9.72 16.20 -4.59
C CYS A 215 -9.36 17.48 -3.82
N ASN A 216 -9.83 18.66 -4.27
CA ASN A 216 -9.57 19.91 -3.57
C ASN A 216 -10.26 19.96 -2.20
N GLU A 217 -11.50 19.46 -2.10
CA GLU A 217 -12.23 19.35 -0.84
C GLU A 217 -11.52 18.39 0.13
N ARG A 218 -11.13 17.19 -0.33
CA ARG A 218 -10.37 16.22 0.51
C ARG A 218 -9.02 16.77 0.94
N ARG A 219 -8.31 17.48 0.07
CA ARG A 219 -7.04 18.12 0.41
C ARG A 219 -7.19 19.19 1.51
N ALA A 220 -8.27 19.96 1.47
CA ALA A 220 -8.57 20.96 2.50
C ALA A 220 -8.91 20.34 3.86
N GLN A 221 -9.35 19.08 3.88
CA GLN A 221 -9.75 18.32 5.06
C GLN A 221 -8.76 17.19 5.40
N ALA A 222 -7.55 17.23 4.83
CA ALA A 222 -6.53 16.20 5.06
C ALA A 222 -5.77 16.42 6.37
N CYS A 223 -5.15 15.34 6.85
CA CYS A 223 -4.22 15.39 7.98
C CYS A 223 -3.11 16.40 7.73
N SER A 224 -2.76 17.14 8.76
CA SER A 224 -1.64 18.09 8.74
C SER A 224 -0.29 17.36 8.77
N MET A 225 -0.28 16.13 9.29
CA MET A 225 0.85 15.24 9.31
C MET A 225 0.38 13.80 9.10
N PHE A 226 1.16 13.04 8.32
CA PHE A 226 1.08 11.58 8.21
C PHE A 226 2.49 11.03 8.14
N GLN A 227 2.79 10.01 8.93
CA GLN A 227 4.10 9.38 8.97
C GLN A 227 3.97 7.87 9.11
N MET A 228 4.50 7.15 8.13
CA MET A 228 4.56 5.69 8.16
C MET A 228 5.84 5.21 8.86
N ASN A 229 5.74 4.08 9.56
CA ASN A 229 6.88 3.43 10.18
C ASN A 229 6.75 1.90 10.10
N ASN A 230 7.77 1.17 10.56
CA ASN A 230 7.78 -0.29 10.49
C ASN A 230 6.72 -1.00 11.38
N ALA A 231 6.07 -0.27 12.27
CA ALA A 231 5.07 -0.81 13.20
C ALA A 231 3.64 -0.31 12.90
N GLY A 232 3.47 0.52 11.86
CA GLY A 232 2.18 1.12 11.52
C GLY A 232 2.33 2.55 11.00
N PHE A 233 1.48 3.47 11.44
CA PHE A 233 1.57 4.88 11.05
C PHE A 233 1.00 5.80 12.12
N HIS A 234 1.43 7.05 12.07
CA HIS A 234 0.95 8.14 12.91
C HIS A 234 0.39 9.26 12.03
N ALA A 235 -0.67 9.92 12.47
CA ALA A 235 -1.27 11.05 11.77
C ALA A 235 -1.81 12.10 12.77
N GLU A 236 -1.86 13.35 12.33
CA GLU A 236 -2.49 14.44 13.07
C GLU A 236 -3.52 15.16 12.19
N ILE A 237 -4.69 15.43 12.77
CA ILE A 237 -5.77 16.14 12.09
C ILE A 237 -6.45 17.12 13.05
N THR A 238 -6.96 18.24 12.52
CA THR A 238 -7.80 19.16 13.27
C THR A 238 -9.16 19.27 12.61
N LEU A 239 -10.22 18.94 13.35
CA LEU A 239 -11.59 18.90 12.88
C LEU A 239 -12.44 19.96 13.57
N GLU A 240 -13.34 20.60 12.84
CA GLU A 240 -14.36 21.48 13.42
C GLU A 240 -15.44 20.71 14.18
N ASN A 241 -15.86 19.58 13.63
CA ASN A 241 -16.83 18.65 14.22
C ASN A 241 -16.23 17.23 14.23
N ALA A 242 -16.76 16.37 15.10
CA ALA A 242 -16.39 14.96 15.10
C ALA A 242 -16.70 14.32 13.75
N ASN A 243 -15.76 13.53 13.18
CA ASN A 243 -15.93 12.88 11.90
C ASN A 243 -15.05 11.63 11.78
N LEU A 244 -15.36 10.76 10.83
CA LEU A 244 -14.52 9.65 10.43
C LEU A 244 -13.34 10.16 9.59
N VAL A 245 -12.12 9.80 10.01
CA VAL A 245 -10.89 10.06 9.25
C VAL A 245 -10.53 8.81 8.47
N PHE A 246 -10.56 8.92 7.15
CA PHE A 246 -10.26 7.85 6.20
C PHE A 246 -8.76 7.75 5.96
N PHE A 247 -8.27 6.53 5.88
CA PHE A 247 -6.91 6.21 5.45
C PHE A 247 -6.96 5.20 4.31
N SER A 248 -6.36 5.51 3.17
CA SER A 248 -6.21 4.59 2.04
C SER A 248 -5.16 3.49 2.34
N VAL A 249 -5.24 2.91 3.52
CA VAL A 249 -4.44 1.79 4.00
C VAL A 249 -5.35 0.56 4.08
N PRO A 250 -4.96 -0.58 3.48
CA PRO A 250 -5.77 -1.78 3.50
C PRO A 250 -6.05 -2.27 4.92
N TYR A 251 -7.32 -2.57 5.21
CA TYR A 251 -7.72 -3.16 6.48
C TYR A 251 -7.08 -4.54 6.67
N ASP A 252 -6.57 -4.76 7.86
CA ASP A 252 -6.07 -6.06 8.33
C ASP A 252 -6.35 -6.17 9.84
N ASP A 253 -6.76 -7.36 10.30
CA ASP A 253 -7.10 -7.63 11.70
C ASP A 253 -5.90 -7.41 12.67
N GLY A 254 -4.68 -7.37 12.12
CA GLY A 254 -3.48 -7.07 12.88
C GLY A 254 -3.33 -5.60 13.30
N PHE A 255 -4.16 -4.69 12.79
CA PHE A 255 -4.12 -3.30 13.21
C PHE A 255 -4.91 -3.05 14.51
N THR A 256 -4.36 -2.18 15.34
CA THR A 256 -5.02 -1.56 16.50
C THR A 256 -4.88 -0.05 16.35
N ALA A 257 -5.99 0.68 16.49
CA ALA A 257 -6.00 2.13 16.38
C ALA A 257 -6.15 2.80 17.75
N TYR A 258 -5.50 3.95 17.88
CA TYR A 258 -5.61 4.84 19.04
C TYR A 258 -5.87 6.26 18.55
N VAL A 259 -6.80 6.95 19.21
CA VAL A 259 -7.06 8.39 19.02
C VAL A 259 -6.80 9.09 20.35
N ASN A 260 -5.88 10.03 20.36
CA ASN A 260 -5.42 10.75 21.55
C ASN A 260 -4.92 9.80 22.68
N GLY A 261 -4.33 8.66 22.28
CA GLY A 261 -3.81 7.64 23.19
C GLY A 261 -4.88 6.67 23.74
N GLU A 262 -6.15 6.82 23.41
CA GLU A 262 -7.23 5.90 23.76
C GLU A 262 -7.51 4.94 22.58
N GLN A 263 -7.59 3.64 22.86
CA GLN A 263 -7.91 2.64 21.85
C GLN A 263 -9.32 2.87 21.30
N THR A 264 -9.46 2.81 19.98
CA THR A 264 -10.72 3.01 19.26
C THR A 264 -10.95 1.90 18.24
N ASP A 265 -12.19 1.75 17.82
CA ASP A 265 -12.56 0.80 16.77
C ASP A 265 -12.09 1.29 15.40
N ILE A 266 -11.64 0.37 14.56
CA ILE A 266 -11.33 0.61 13.16
C ILE A 266 -12.58 0.28 12.35
N VAL A 267 -13.11 1.26 11.64
CA VAL A 267 -14.23 1.07 10.73
C VAL A 267 -13.67 0.63 9.37
N ARG A 268 -14.15 -0.49 8.86
CA ARG A 268 -13.79 -0.96 7.52
C ARG A 268 -14.70 -0.30 6.50
N VAL A 269 -14.10 0.51 5.62
CA VAL A 269 -14.81 1.32 4.63
C VAL A 269 -14.27 1.06 3.22
N ASP A 270 -14.98 1.51 2.19
CA ASP A 270 -14.49 1.57 0.80
C ASP A 270 -13.91 0.24 0.30
N ASP A 271 -14.66 -0.87 0.40
CA ASP A 271 -14.23 -2.22 0.00
C ASP A 271 -12.96 -2.76 0.68
N GLY A 272 -12.54 -2.18 1.80
CA GLY A 272 -11.44 -2.73 2.58
C GLY A 272 -10.35 -1.76 2.98
N MET A 273 -10.64 -0.47 3.02
CA MET A 273 -9.80 0.55 3.63
C MET A 273 -10.19 0.78 5.09
N MET A 274 -9.50 1.67 5.79
CA MET A 274 -9.70 1.93 7.21
C MET A 274 -10.16 3.36 7.47
N ALA A 275 -11.02 3.51 8.48
CA ALA A 275 -11.34 4.81 9.06
C ALA A 275 -11.43 4.71 10.59
N VAL A 276 -11.24 5.84 11.28
CA VAL A 276 -11.43 5.97 12.73
C VAL A 276 -12.21 7.24 13.04
N LEU A 277 -13.06 7.17 14.07
CA LEU A 277 -13.80 8.33 14.56
C LEU A 277 -12.88 9.24 15.39
N CYS A 278 -12.78 10.50 14.98
CA CYS A 278 -12.04 11.53 15.70
C CYS A 278 -13.00 12.60 16.24
N PRO A 279 -12.79 13.10 17.47
CA PRO A 279 -13.58 14.21 18.04
C PRO A 279 -13.24 15.53 17.36
N ALA A 280 -14.06 16.55 17.59
CA ALA A 280 -13.75 17.93 17.25
C ALA A 280 -12.47 18.40 17.97
N GLY A 281 -11.68 19.25 17.33
CA GLY A 281 -10.36 19.72 17.78
C GLY A 281 -9.22 18.95 17.13
N THR A 282 -8.02 19.09 17.68
CA THR A 282 -6.83 18.41 17.19
C THR A 282 -6.75 17.00 17.79
N SER A 283 -6.59 16.01 16.94
CA SER A 283 -6.42 14.60 17.28
C SER A 283 -5.09 14.06 16.80
N SER A 284 -4.44 13.28 17.67
CA SER A 284 -3.31 12.41 17.36
C SER A 284 -3.86 11.00 17.12
N ILE A 285 -3.52 10.40 15.98
CA ILE A 285 -4.03 9.10 15.53
C ILE A 285 -2.83 8.18 15.35
N ASP A 286 -2.85 7.04 16.03
CA ASP A 286 -1.81 6.01 15.92
C ASP A 286 -2.43 4.69 15.50
N PHE A 287 -1.90 4.09 14.44
CA PHE A 287 -2.18 2.71 14.04
C PHE A 287 -0.96 1.86 14.29
N VAL A 288 -1.14 0.79 15.06
CA VAL A 288 -0.07 -0.16 15.38
C VAL A 288 -0.42 -1.52 14.77
N TYR A 289 0.49 -2.05 13.97
CA TYR A 289 0.32 -3.34 13.31
C TYR A 289 1.11 -4.45 13.99
N GLN A 290 0.42 -5.53 14.27
CA GLN A 290 1.03 -6.77 14.75
C GLN A 290 0.42 -7.95 14.00
N ALA A 291 1.22 -8.61 13.17
CA ALA A 291 0.77 -9.77 12.40
C ALA A 291 0.20 -10.87 13.32
N ASP A 292 -0.94 -11.42 12.93
CA ASP A 292 -1.59 -12.51 13.64
C ASP A 292 -0.66 -13.72 13.80
N GLY A 293 -0.71 -14.32 15.01
CA GLY A 293 0.12 -15.47 15.35
C GLY A 293 1.60 -15.15 15.61
N LEU A 294 2.09 -13.93 15.39
CA LEU A 294 3.50 -13.56 15.62
C LEU A 294 3.91 -13.78 17.07
N ALA A 295 3.09 -13.34 18.03
CA ALA A 295 3.35 -13.52 19.46
C ALA A 295 3.37 -15.01 19.85
N LEU A 296 2.46 -15.81 19.31
CA LEU A 296 2.40 -17.25 19.52
C LEU A 296 3.61 -17.94 18.91
N SER A 297 3.97 -17.66 17.65
CA SER A 297 5.11 -18.25 16.96
C SER A 297 6.43 -17.94 17.66
N ARG A 298 6.60 -16.69 18.14
CA ARG A 298 7.75 -16.28 18.94
C ARG A 298 7.85 -17.07 20.25
N THR A 299 6.74 -17.25 20.96
CA THR A 299 6.67 -18.01 22.22
C THR A 299 7.02 -19.49 21.98
N VAL A 300 6.45 -20.13 20.96
CA VAL A 300 6.73 -21.50 20.57
C VAL A 300 8.20 -21.68 20.19
N THR A 301 8.75 -20.77 19.41
CA THR A 301 10.17 -20.80 18.99
C THR A 301 11.11 -20.70 20.21
N LEU A 302 10.84 -19.74 21.11
CA LEU A 302 11.63 -19.60 22.33
C LEU A 302 11.56 -20.80 23.26
N ALA A 303 10.40 -21.49 23.32
CA ALA A 303 10.25 -22.72 24.09
C ALA A 303 10.92 -23.93 23.42
N ALA A 304 10.91 -24.00 22.10
CA ALA A 304 11.52 -25.10 21.34
C ALA A 304 13.05 -25.07 21.36
N LEU A 305 13.67 -23.89 21.42
CA LEU A 305 15.13 -23.72 21.44
C LEU A 305 15.82 -24.47 22.60
N PRO A 306 15.42 -24.35 23.88
CA PRO A 306 16.01 -25.11 24.97
C PRO A 306 15.86 -26.62 24.80
N VAL A 307 14.69 -27.08 24.33
CA VAL A 307 14.42 -28.49 24.08
C VAL A 307 15.38 -29.02 23.02
N TRP A 308 15.58 -28.29 21.94
CA TRP A 308 16.53 -28.65 20.90
C TRP A 308 17.98 -28.67 21.39
N LEU A 309 18.37 -27.69 22.21
CA LEU A 309 19.71 -27.63 22.82
C LEU A 309 19.97 -28.84 23.75
N VAL A 310 19.01 -29.19 24.61
CA VAL A 310 19.11 -30.36 25.50
C VAL A 310 19.20 -31.64 24.67
N TYR A 311 18.37 -31.79 23.64
CA TYR A 311 18.41 -32.93 22.74
C TYR A 311 19.77 -33.08 22.06
N THR A 312 20.29 -31.98 21.52
CA THR A 312 21.59 -31.95 20.83
C THR A 312 22.72 -32.27 21.80
N ALA A 313 22.72 -31.68 23.00
CA ALA A 313 23.72 -31.97 24.04
C ALA A 313 23.70 -33.41 24.47
N TYR A 314 22.51 -34.00 24.66
CA TYR A 314 22.35 -35.43 24.97
C TYR A 314 22.91 -36.34 23.87
N PHE A 315 22.65 -36.04 22.60
CA PHE A 315 23.18 -36.80 21.47
C PHE A 315 24.71 -36.72 21.35
N VAL A 316 25.27 -35.54 21.53
CA VAL A 316 26.74 -35.33 21.53
C VAL A 316 27.38 -36.12 22.69
N TRP A 317 26.80 -36.00 23.89
CA TRP A 317 27.26 -36.74 25.05
C TRP A 317 27.21 -38.24 24.84
N ARG A 318 26.09 -38.79 24.34
CA ARG A 318 25.90 -40.21 24.02
C ARG A 318 26.89 -40.70 22.99
N LYS A 319 27.17 -39.92 21.93
CA LYS A 319 28.17 -40.26 20.90
C LYS A 319 29.57 -40.32 21.47
N ARG A 320 29.95 -39.35 22.32
CA ARG A 320 31.26 -39.33 22.98
C ARG A 320 31.44 -40.52 23.94
N LYS A 321 30.39 -40.94 24.62
CA LYS A 321 30.46 -42.13 25.51
C LYS A 321 30.63 -43.42 24.72
N LYS A 322 30.03 -43.57 23.53
CA LYS A 322 30.23 -44.74 22.65
C LYS A 322 31.61 -44.81 21.98
N SER A 323 32.28 -43.69 21.80
CA SER A 323 33.60 -43.59 21.19
C SER A 323 34.77 -43.87 22.19
N LYS A 324 34.46 -44.02 23.50
CA LYS A 324 35.45 -44.32 24.56
C LYS A 324 35.40 -45.79 25.03
N VAL A 325 34.53 -46.58 24.45
CA VAL A 325 34.48 -48.05 24.58
C VAL A 325 34.92 -48.67 23.28
#